data_feea045c0383caf62ea143bc029c38e1
#
_entry.id   feea045c0383caf62ea143bc029c38e1
#
_cell.length_a   1.000
_cell.length_b   1.000
_cell.length_c   1.000
_cell.angle_alpha   90.00
_cell.angle_beta   90.00
_cell.angle_gamma   90.00
#
_symmetry.space_group_name_H-M   'P 1'
#
loop_
_entity.id
_entity.type
_entity.pdbx_description
1 polymer ?
#
loop_
_entity_poly.entity_id
_entity_poly.type
_entity_poly.pdbx_seq_one_letter_code
_entity_poly.pdbx_strand_id
1 'polypeptide(L)'
;LEDHVRRQKNDPAWHFHSYEPDTGRATMIHRPPVALVEQAGPDRKLVQIDTATRPSQIPRKAASFQAMYPGYYLTGLDINAGTATLTRLDPATVRARDALAVALAVDPWQVGIRPAGEGGFDITVPVTYVPSKHDGRLTEAVHTAIGDAGWWVTVDAKTNRGRIRPGRPPSFPLVVPYPDPPDGPVGLDEQMRLPLGISLARGPVASRPVFLDLSDSAGALIQGTAGSGKSVTINALIAGALERGWQVGVGDVPHKRIDFDWCRPYVHENWYGAASKEATMTVAGLVYAVRDQRTALLAEHGVTKWNDLPSSVRPAPILLVIDELQGLYFMEPVPKGIPGDHPAYHELVEVPTCKNVATQRFKQTIRKIAAELRFVGVRLLLGTQQAQGNTGIDRSVKMLFPNRILLGARADEAARGHAFTDPTNAVTVPENIRQDIAMGKGVGVAEIEGEGSLVFKSYYVDTPEEYATRLRRAGLATTATPEPTSDQIADHAPDDA
;
A
#
# COMPACT_ATOMS: atom_id res chain seq x y z
N LEU A 1 36.31 48.13 -0.72
CA LEU A 1 35.38 48.88 0.11
C LEU A 1 35.19 48.18 1.46
N GLU A 2 34.89 46.85 1.47
CA GLU A 2 34.67 46.07 2.69
C GLU A 2 35.88 46.12 3.64
N ASP A 3 37.08 45.87 3.14
CA ASP A 3 38.29 45.92 3.94
C ASP A 3 38.62 47.33 4.44
N HIS A 4 38.26 48.38 3.68
CA HIS A 4 38.41 49.74 4.10
C HIS A 4 37.49 50.08 5.28
N VAL A 5 36.21 49.70 5.19
CA VAL A 5 35.22 49.94 6.26
C VAL A 5 35.56 49.13 7.50
N ARG A 6 35.99 47.89 7.37
CA ARG A 6 36.43 47.04 8.48
C ARG A 6 37.61 47.64 9.25
N ARG A 7 38.59 48.17 8.52
CA ARG A 7 39.74 48.88 9.12
C ARG A 7 39.33 50.17 9.79
N GLN A 8 38.50 50.99 9.11
CA GLN A 8 38.07 52.29 9.64
C GLN A 8 37.20 52.13 10.89
N LYS A 9 36.36 51.10 10.94
CA LYS A 9 35.50 50.80 12.09
C LYS A 9 36.16 49.90 13.14
N ASN A 10 37.37 49.42 12.84
CA ASN A 10 38.09 48.44 13.65
C ASN A 10 37.24 47.23 14.05
N ASP A 11 36.39 46.77 13.12
CA ASP A 11 35.41 45.72 13.36
C ASP A 11 35.26 44.88 12.09
N PRO A 12 35.64 43.56 12.15
CA PRO A 12 35.56 42.65 11.03
C PRO A 12 34.12 42.24 10.68
N ALA A 13 33.12 42.60 11.49
CA ALA A 13 31.73 42.25 11.30
C ALA A 13 31.02 43.07 10.21
N TRP A 14 31.66 44.05 9.63
CA TRP A 14 31.11 44.81 8.51
C TRP A 14 31.30 44.10 7.18
N HIS A 15 30.18 43.90 6.45
CA HIS A 15 30.15 43.23 5.14
C HIS A 15 29.49 44.13 4.09
N PHE A 16 29.99 44.05 2.85
CA PHE A 16 29.35 44.68 1.72
C PHE A 16 28.04 44.00 1.38
N HIS A 17 26.95 44.74 1.22
CA HIS A 17 25.63 44.23 0.90
C HIS A 17 25.23 44.51 -0.54
N SER A 18 25.22 45.77 -0.95
CA SER A 18 24.83 46.18 -2.28
C SER A 18 25.48 47.48 -2.72
N TYR A 19 25.52 47.72 -4.02
CA TYR A 19 25.92 48.95 -4.65
C TYR A 19 24.89 49.37 -5.71
N GLU A 20 24.48 50.63 -5.65
CA GLU A 20 23.58 51.24 -6.59
C GLU A 20 24.40 52.15 -7.54
N PRO A 21 24.62 51.73 -8.81
CA PRO A 21 25.45 52.49 -9.73
C PRO A 21 24.95 53.90 -10.01
N ASP A 22 23.61 54.03 -10.07
CA ASP A 22 22.95 55.32 -10.45
C ASP A 22 23.07 56.38 -9.35
N THR A 23 23.19 55.98 -8.10
CA THR A 23 23.31 56.90 -6.94
C THR A 23 24.71 56.94 -6.34
N GLY A 24 25.58 56.04 -6.75
CA GLY A 24 26.89 55.85 -6.17
C GLY A 24 26.87 55.35 -4.70
N ARG A 25 25.71 54.91 -4.23
CA ARG A 25 25.51 54.50 -2.83
C ARG A 25 25.90 53.03 -2.63
N ALA A 26 26.80 52.80 -1.65
CA ALA A 26 27.12 51.46 -1.18
C ALA A 26 26.51 51.22 0.20
N THR A 27 25.77 50.08 0.36
CA THR A 27 25.24 49.67 1.63
C THR A 27 26.14 48.63 2.27
N MET A 28 26.55 48.88 3.51
CA MET A 28 27.32 47.97 4.33
C MET A 28 26.42 47.46 5.48
N ILE A 29 26.51 46.18 5.79
CA ILE A 29 25.73 45.54 6.87
C ILE A 29 26.70 45.11 7.97
N HIS A 30 26.41 45.48 9.19
CA HIS A 30 27.11 44.99 10.37
C HIS A 30 26.56 43.63 10.77
N ARG A 31 27.38 42.62 10.68
CA ARG A 31 27.06 41.24 11.05
C ARG A 31 28.02 40.80 12.14
N PRO A 32 27.60 40.84 13.42
CA PRO A 32 28.47 40.37 14.49
C PRO A 32 28.81 38.90 14.29
N PRO A 33 30.02 38.47 14.73
CA PRO A 33 30.36 37.05 14.72
C PRO A 33 29.28 36.26 15.48
N VAL A 34 29.03 35.04 15.03
CA VAL A 34 28.01 34.14 15.55
C VAL A 34 27.83 34.25 17.07
N ALA A 35 26.81 34.95 17.51
CA ALA A 35 26.52 35.10 18.93
C ALA A 35 25.66 33.93 19.39
N LEU A 36 25.92 33.38 20.57
CA LEU A 36 25.04 32.47 21.26
C LEU A 36 23.76 33.25 21.59
N VAL A 37 22.62 32.89 20.98
CA VAL A 37 21.37 33.63 21.15
C VAL A 37 20.66 33.21 22.41
N GLU A 38 20.74 31.96 22.77
CA GLU A 38 20.08 31.42 23.96
C GLU A 38 20.60 30.02 24.32
N GLN A 39 20.67 29.72 25.62
CA GLN A 39 20.88 28.37 26.10
C GLN A 39 19.49 27.71 26.22
N ALA A 40 19.09 26.99 25.18
CA ALA A 40 17.77 26.36 25.09
C ALA A 40 17.63 25.09 25.97
N GLY A 41 18.49 24.94 26.97
CA GLY A 41 18.55 23.82 27.91
C GLY A 41 19.98 23.39 28.20
N PRO A 42 20.21 22.42 29.12
CA PRO A 42 21.55 22.02 29.55
C PRO A 42 22.38 21.42 28.40
N ASP A 43 21.74 20.74 27.45
CA ASP A 43 22.41 20.05 26.34
C ASP A 43 22.08 20.64 24.97
N ARG A 44 21.48 21.86 24.93
CA ARG A 44 21.03 22.46 23.68
C ARG A 44 21.42 23.94 23.62
N LYS A 45 22.01 24.34 22.50
CA LYS A 45 22.40 25.73 22.21
C LYS A 45 21.74 26.17 20.91
N LEU A 46 21.24 27.41 20.90
CA LEU A 46 20.76 28.07 19.71
C LEU A 46 21.81 29.12 19.31
N VAL A 47 22.32 29.03 18.11
CA VAL A 47 23.30 29.96 17.58
C VAL A 47 22.75 30.70 16.37
N GLN A 48 23.05 31.96 16.26
CA GLN A 48 22.64 32.76 15.12
C GLN A 48 23.56 32.50 13.91
N ILE A 49 22.94 32.34 12.74
CA ILE A 49 23.63 32.20 11.47
C ILE A 49 23.18 33.29 10.49
N ASP A 50 23.99 33.56 9.51
CA ASP A 50 23.63 34.47 8.43
C ASP A 50 22.54 33.85 7.54
N THR A 51 21.41 34.53 7.36
CA THR A 51 20.33 34.15 6.45
C THR A 51 20.76 34.06 4.98
N ALA A 52 21.87 34.67 4.60
CA ALA A 52 22.48 34.52 3.28
C ALA A 52 23.38 33.27 3.16
N THR A 53 23.42 32.40 4.19
CA THR A 53 24.23 31.17 4.16
C THR A 53 23.71 30.23 3.08
N ARG A 54 24.57 29.86 2.14
CA ARG A 54 24.24 28.89 1.09
C ARG A 54 24.35 27.46 1.62
N PRO A 55 23.56 26.51 1.13
CA PRO A 55 23.62 25.09 1.53
C PRO A 55 25.04 24.52 1.46
N SER A 56 25.84 24.87 0.45
CA SER A 56 27.22 24.39 0.29
C SER A 56 28.22 24.89 1.38
N GLN A 57 27.83 25.88 2.16
CA GLN A 57 28.65 26.42 3.25
C GLN A 57 28.34 25.80 4.61
N ILE A 58 27.23 25.07 4.72
CA ILE A 58 26.74 24.50 5.99
C ILE A 58 27.72 23.48 6.56
N PRO A 59 28.29 22.52 5.79
CA PRO A 59 29.27 21.58 6.33
C PRO A 59 30.45 22.26 7.01
N ARG A 60 30.96 23.35 6.41
CA ARG A 60 32.07 24.14 6.97
C ARG A 60 31.65 24.88 8.24
N LYS A 61 30.43 25.41 8.29
CA LYS A 61 29.89 26.04 9.49
C LYS A 61 29.68 25.02 10.61
N ALA A 62 29.16 23.84 10.30
CA ALA A 62 29.01 22.75 11.28
C ALA A 62 30.34 22.36 11.92
N ALA A 63 31.42 22.23 11.13
CA ALA A 63 32.77 22.00 11.64
C ALA A 63 33.26 23.15 12.53
N SER A 64 33.01 24.41 12.14
CA SER A 64 33.35 25.59 12.95
C SER A 64 32.60 25.62 14.28
N PHE A 65 31.31 25.25 14.30
CA PHE A 65 30.55 25.17 15.54
C PHE A 65 31.09 24.07 16.46
N GLN A 66 31.47 22.92 15.92
CA GLN A 66 32.03 21.81 16.69
C GLN A 66 33.39 22.20 17.31
N ALA A 67 34.20 22.95 16.60
CA ALA A 67 35.47 23.49 17.12
C ALA A 67 35.22 24.54 18.23
N MET A 68 34.22 25.38 18.08
CA MET A 68 33.86 26.43 19.04
C MET A 68 33.18 25.89 20.29
N TYR A 69 32.35 24.83 20.13
CA TYR A 69 31.60 24.22 21.21
C TYR A 69 31.87 22.70 21.24
N PRO A 70 32.99 22.26 21.83
CA PRO A 70 33.34 20.84 21.89
C PRO A 70 32.22 19.96 22.50
N GLY A 71 31.90 18.86 21.84
CA GLY A 71 30.81 17.93 22.24
C GLY A 71 29.40 18.36 21.77
N TYR A 72 29.27 19.54 21.15
CA TYR A 72 28.01 19.97 20.54
C TYR A 72 28.06 19.81 19.02
N TYR A 73 26.99 19.30 18.45
CA TYR A 73 26.85 19.02 17.03
C TYR A 73 25.63 19.70 16.45
N LEU A 74 25.73 20.14 15.21
CA LEU A 74 24.58 20.70 14.48
C LEU A 74 23.51 19.63 14.33
N THR A 75 22.28 19.91 14.83
CA THR A 75 21.13 19.00 14.80
C THR A 75 19.86 19.62 14.23
N GLY A 76 19.90 20.90 13.93
CA GLY A 76 18.79 21.62 13.29
C GLY A 76 19.30 22.90 12.66
N LEU A 77 18.65 23.30 11.56
CA LEU A 77 19.00 24.47 10.81
C LEU A 77 17.74 25.14 10.26
N ASP A 78 17.54 26.39 10.60
CA ASP A 78 16.54 27.25 9.98
C ASP A 78 17.24 28.47 9.36
N ILE A 79 17.48 28.38 8.05
CA ILE A 79 18.17 29.45 7.32
C ILE A 79 17.31 30.73 7.27
N ASN A 80 15.97 30.56 7.16
CA ASN A 80 15.06 31.69 7.07
C ASN A 80 14.99 32.48 8.40
N ALA A 81 14.96 31.73 9.51
CA ALA A 81 15.04 32.34 10.85
C ALA A 81 16.47 32.75 11.24
N GLY A 82 17.47 32.38 10.44
CA GLY A 82 18.89 32.67 10.75
C GLY A 82 19.37 31.93 12.01
N THR A 83 18.88 30.72 12.28
CA THR A 83 19.20 29.97 13.50
C THR A 83 19.73 28.57 13.22
N ALA A 84 20.68 28.14 14.02
CA ALA A 84 21.19 26.77 14.04
C ALA A 84 21.07 26.20 15.45
N THR A 85 20.59 24.99 15.57
CA THR A 85 20.47 24.24 16.82
C THR A 85 21.67 23.32 16.96
N LEU A 86 22.41 23.46 18.04
CA LEU A 86 23.49 22.58 18.43
C LEU A 86 23.01 21.73 19.63
N THR A 87 23.21 20.42 19.56
CA THR A 87 22.88 19.50 20.65
C THR A 87 24.15 18.78 21.10
N ARG A 88 24.28 18.62 22.41
CA ARG A 88 25.35 17.80 22.98
C ARG A 88 25.04 16.34 22.75
N LEU A 89 25.93 15.63 22.06
CA LEU A 89 25.77 14.22 21.75
C LEU A 89 26.94 13.42 22.33
N ASP A 90 26.65 12.24 22.88
CA ASP A 90 27.69 11.30 23.28
C ASP A 90 28.33 10.62 22.04
N PRO A 91 29.54 10.03 22.19
CA PRO A 91 30.27 9.45 21.07
C PRO A 91 29.52 8.30 20.34
N ALA A 92 28.69 7.52 21.05
CA ALA A 92 27.92 6.44 20.45
C ALA A 92 26.77 7.02 19.57
N THR A 93 26.08 8.02 20.06
CA THR A 93 25.04 8.74 19.32
C THR A 93 25.60 9.44 18.08
N VAL A 94 26.82 10.03 18.16
CA VAL A 94 27.48 10.67 17.01
C VAL A 94 27.79 9.61 15.94
N ARG A 95 28.43 8.49 16.32
CA ARG A 95 28.73 7.40 15.36
C ARG A 95 27.47 6.88 14.69
N ALA A 96 26.42 6.63 15.48
CA ALA A 96 25.16 6.16 14.97
C ALA A 96 24.53 7.15 13.97
N ARG A 97 24.48 8.43 14.30
CA ARG A 97 23.97 9.48 13.41
C ARG A 97 24.73 9.55 12.10
N ASP A 98 26.06 9.56 12.19
CA ASP A 98 26.93 9.71 11.01
C ASP A 98 26.83 8.47 10.10
N ALA A 99 26.72 7.27 10.67
CA ALA A 99 26.46 6.05 9.90
C ALA A 99 25.10 6.07 9.19
N LEU A 100 24.05 6.53 9.86
CA LEU A 100 22.73 6.69 9.26
C LEU A 100 22.74 7.76 8.15
N ALA A 101 23.45 8.85 8.34
CA ALA A 101 23.58 9.91 7.34
C ALA A 101 24.23 9.39 6.05
N VAL A 102 25.27 8.57 6.18
CA VAL A 102 25.93 7.90 5.04
C VAL A 102 24.95 6.93 4.35
N ALA A 103 24.23 6.10 5.12
CA ALA A 103 23.27 5.15 4.58
C ALA A 103 22.12 5.83 3.81
N LEU A 104 21.71 7.00 4.27
CA LEU A 104 20.65 7.82 3.67
C LEU A 104 21.14 8.77 2.57
N ALA A 105 22.46 8.89 2.39
CA ALA A 105 23.12 9.85 1.49
C ALA A 105 22.70 11.30 1.76
N VAL A 106 22.72 11.70 3.05
CA VAL A 106 22.36 13.04 3.51
C VAL A 106 23.41 13.56 4.51
N ASP A 107 23.32 14.84 4.84
CA ASP A 107 24.18 15.42 5.86
C ASP A 107 23.74 14.99 7.28
N PRO A 108 24.67 14.84 8.24
CA PRO A 108 24.36 14.36 9.60
C PRO A 108 23.28 15.16 10.33
N TRP A 109 23.18 16.46 10.15
CA TRP A 109 22.15 17.29 10.80
C TRP A 109 20.73 17.08 10.27
N GLN A 110 20.57 16.38 9.13
CA GLN A 110 19.27 16.01 8.58
C GLN A 110 18.71 14.71 9.22
N VAL A 111 19.51 14.01 10.01
CA VAL A 111 19.13 12.82 10.74
C VAL A 111 18.89 13.17 12.21
N GLY A 112 17.64 13.06 12.64
CA GLY A 112 17.31 13.15 14.07
C GLY A 112 17.66 11.83 14.77
N ILE A 113 18.33 11.91 15.92
CA ILE A 113 18.67 10.73 16.73
C ILE A 113 18.60 11.06 18.22
N ARG A 114 18.07 10.14 18.99
CA ARG A 114 18.02 10.23 20.46
C ARG A 114 18.26 8.85 21.07
N PRO A 115 19.08 8.74 22.11
CA PRO A 115 19.21 7.51 22.89
C PRO A 115 17.84 7.07 23.45
N ALA A 116 17.58 5.78 23.47
CA ALA A 116 16.34 5.19 24.01
C ALA A 116 16.63 4.47 25.33
N GLY A 117 15.65 4.46 26.25
CA GLY A 117 15.79 3.94 27.61
C GLY A 117 16.09 2.44 27.71
N GLU A 118 15.74 1.66 26.67
CA GLU A 118 15.98 0.20 26.60
C GLU A 118 17.22 -0.17 25.77
N GLY A 119 18.11 0.79 25.53
CA GLY A 119 19.22 0.68 24.59
C GLY A 119 18.79 0.98 23.15
N GLY A 120 19.77 1.31 22.31
CA GLY A 120 19.51 1.73 20.93
C GLY A 120 19.07 3.19 20.81
N PHE A 121 18.36 3.51 19.73
CA PHE A 121 18.05 4.88 19.38
C PHE A 121 16.63 5.04 18.79
N ASP A 122 15.98 6.15 19.08
CA ASP A 122 14.86 6.66 18.30
C ASP A 122 15.41 7.62 17.25
N ILE A 123 14.97 7.43 16.01
CA ILE A 123 15.50 8.19 14.86
C ILE A 123 14.39 8.91 14.12
N THR A 124 14.75 10.00 13.46
CA THR A 124 13.91 10.68 12.47
C THR A 124 14.73 10.79 11.18
N VAL A 125 14.18 10.23 10.12
CA VAL A 125 14.81 10.28 8.79
C VAL A 125 14.31 11.48 8.00
N PRO A 126 15.09 11.99 7.03
CA PRO A 126 14.66 13.10 6.19
C PRO A 126 13.49 12.71 5.28
N VAL A 127 12.77 13.72 4.77
CA VAL A 127 11.63 13.52 3.84
C VAL A 127 12.00 12.83 2.52
N THR A 128 13.29 12.79 2.20
CA THR A 128 13.86 12.08 1.03
C THR A 128 14.01 10.58 1.26
N TYR A 129 13.64 10.07 2.45
CA TYR A 129 13.68 8.64 2.74
C TYR A 129 12.71 7.86 1.85
N VAL A 130 13.24 6.80 1.22
CA VAL A 130 12.49 5.89 0.36
C VAL A 130 12.76 4.46 0.82
N PRO A 131 11.76 3.70 1.29
CA PRO A 131 11.94 2.37 1.86
C PRO A 131 12.72 1.42 0.96
N SER A 132 12.36 1.31 -0.31
CA SER A 132 13.02 0.40 -1.27
C SER A 132 14.50 0.69 -1.50
N LYS A 133 14.94 1.95 -1.31
CA LYS A 133 16.32 2.38 -1.51
C LYS A 133 17.15 2.35 -0.23
N HIS A 134 16.51 2.61 0.92
CA HIS A 134 17.24 2.92 2.14
C HIS A 134 17.13 1.85 3.22
N ASP A 135 16.07 1.02 3.26
CA ASP A 135 15.90 0.01 4.32
C ASP A 135 17.09 -0.96 4.41
N GLY A 136 17.58 -1.46 3.28
CA GLY A 136 18.75 -2.35 3.24
C GLY A 136 20.02 -1.68 3.75
N ARG A 137 20.27 -0.44 3.33
CA ARG A 137 21.44 0.35 3.74
C ARG A 137 21.40 0.70 5.23
N LEU A 138 20.21 1.04 5.75
CA LEU A 138 20.03 1.30 7.17
C LEU A 138 20.29 0.04 8.00
N THR A 139 19.82 -1.12 7.55
CA THR A 139 20.07 -2.40 8.20
C THR A 139 21.57 -2.71 8.22
N GLU A 140 22.27 -2.53 7.10
CA GLU A 140 23.71 -2.71 7.01
C GLU A 140 24.47 -1.75 7.96
N ALA A 141 24.10 -0.45 7.95
CA ALA A 141 24.72 0.52 8.86
C ALA A 141 24.51 0.19 10.34
N VAL A 142 23.33 -0.35 10.69
CA VAL A 142 23.05 -0.79 12.06
C VAL A 142 23.92 -1.99 12.46
N HIS A 143 24.08 -2.97 11.58
CA HIS A 143 24.87 -4.15 11.85
C HIS A 143 26.38 -3.91 11.90
N THR A 144 26.88 -2.91 11.15
CA THR A 144 28.32 -2.70 10.98
C THR A 144 28.90 -1.55 11.81
N ALA A 145 28.12 -0.51 12.04
CA ALA A 145 28.62 0.74 12.63
C ALA A 145 27.93 1.16 13.93
N ILE A 146 26.70 0.70 14.19
CA ILE A 146 25.89 1.16 15.34
C ILE A 146 25.83 0.10 16.43
N GLY A 147 25.46 -1.11 16.07
CA GLY A 147 25.36 -2.26 16.97
C GLY A 147 26.14 -3.44 16.42
N ASP A 148 25.51 -4.60 16.42
CA ASP A 148 26.01 -5.85 15.86
C ASP A 148 24.89 -6.56 15.07
N ALA A 149 25.14 -7.79 14.62
CA ALA A 149 24.16 -8.59 13.87
C ALA A 149 22.86 -8.90 14.64
N GLY A 150 22.84 -8.67 15.96
CA GLY A 150 21.64 -8.81 16.80
C GLY A 150 20.82 -7.53 16.92
N TRP A 151 21.15 -6.47 16.20
CA TRP A 151 20.40 -5.21 16.20
C TRP A 151 19.51 -5.11 14.99
N TRP A 152 18.43 -4.32 15.09
CA TRP A 152 17.51 -4.10 13.99
C TRP A 152 17.08 -2.63 13.90
N VAL A 153 16.63 -2.23 12.71
CA VAL A 153 16.05 -0.93 12.43
C VAL A 153 14.73 -1.06 11.70
N THR A 154 13.77 -0.25 12.09
CA THR A 154 12.54 -0.06 11.32
C THR A 154 12.22 1.43 11.25
N VAL A 155 11.68 1.87 10.10
CA VAL A 155 11.25 3.25 9.87
C VAL A 155 9.82 3.22 9.35
N ASP A 156 8.96 4.05 9.93
CA ASP A 156 7.63 4.33 9.39
C ASP A 156 7.74 5.49 8.39
N ALA A 157 7.55 5.17 7.11
CA ALA A 157 7.67 6.14 6.02
C ALA A 157 6.61 7.26 6.06
N LYS A 158 5.46 7.03 6.73
CA LYS A 158 4.40 8.03 6.86
C LYS A 158 4.76 9.14 7.85
N THR A 159 5.43 8.78 8.92
CA THR A 159 5.84 9.72 9.97
C THR A 159 7.32 10.09 9.93
N ASN A 160 8.11 9.42 9.07
CA ASN A 160 9.58 9.51 9.02
C ASN A 160 10.27 9.20 10.36
N ARG A 161 9.59 8.44 11.24
CA ARG A 161 10.13 8.04 12.54
C ARG A 161 10.55 6.58 12.52
N GLY A 162 11.68 6.29 13.15
CA GLY A 162 12.20 4.95 13.23
C GLY A 162 12.74 4.60 14.61
N ARG A 163 13.05 3.31 14.77
CA ARG A 163 13.69 2.74 15.98
C ARG A 163 14.85 1.85 15.59
N ILE A 164 15.91 1.99 16.33
CA ILE A 164 17.07 1.07 16.30
C ILE A 164 17.14 0.42 17.66
N ARG A 165 17.10 -0.90 17.73
CA ARG A 165 17.07 -1.65 18.99
C ARG A 165 17.93 -2.90 18.90
N PRO A 166 18.54 -3.35 20.03
CA PRO A 166 19.11 -4.69 20.15
C PRO A 166 18.00 -5.74 20.21
N GLY A 167 18.34 -6.98 19.89
CA GLY A 167 17.46 -8.14 19.99
C GLY A 167 16.77 -8.52 18.69
N ARG A 168 15.67 -9.26 18.80
CA ARG A 168 14.96 -9.77 17.62
C ARG A 168 14.16 -8.68 16.94
N PRO A 169 14.28 -8.54 15.61
CA PRO A 169 13.47 -7.59 14.84
C PRO A 169 11.98 -7.96 14.91
N PRO A 170 11.07 -6.98 14.68
CA PRO A 170 9.67 -7.23 14.61
C PRO A 170 9.34 -8.35 13.61
N SER A 171 8.46 -9.24 14.01
CA SER A 171 7.99 -10.36 13.21
C SER A 171 6.51 -10.61 13.45
N PHE A 172 5.92 -11.51 12.65
CA PHE A 172 4.55 -11.96 12.84
C PHE A 172 4.51 -13.25 13.68
N PRO A 173 3.39 -13.57 14.33
CA PRO A 173 3.11 -14.92 14.77
C PRO A 173 3.06 -15.86 13.56
N LEU A 174 3.29 -17.15 13.76
CA LEU A 174 3.22 -18.15 12.68
C LEU A 174 1.81 -18.16 12.04
N VAL A 175 0.79 -18.06 12.86
CA VAL A 175 -0.62 -17.99 12.46
C VAL A 175 -1.25 -16.75 13.06
N VAL A 176 -2.05 -16.06 12.25
CA VAL A 176 -2.91 -14.96 12.70
C VAL A 176 -4.34 -15.46 12.59
N PRO A 177 -4.98 -15.83 13.70
CA PRO A 177 -6.32 -16.39 13.66
C PRO A 177 -7.31 -15.36 13.12
N TYR A 178 -8.27 -15.86 12.35
CA TYR A 178 -9.36 -15.01 11.84
C TYR A 178 -10.17 -14.45 13.02
N PRO A 179 -10.49 -13.13 13.03
CA PRO A 179 -11.15 -12.48 14.17
C PRO A 179 -12.58 -13.01 14.37
N ASP A 180 -13.11 -12.80 15.57
CA ASP A 180 -14.52 -13.10 15.84
C ASP A 180 -15.44 -12.19 14.98
N PRO A 181 -16.64 -12.68 14.60
CA PRO A 181 -17.59 -11.87 13.87
C PRO A 181 -18.05 -10.68 14.72
N PRO A 182 -18.52 -9.60 14.08
CA PRO A 182 -19.13 -8.49 14.80
C PRO A 182 -20.30 -8.96 15.69
N ASP A 183 -20.43 -8.36 16.88
CA ASP A 183 -21.56 -8.61 17.79
C ASP A 183 -22.82 -7.90 17.28
N GLY A 184 -23.54 -8.50 16.34
CA GLY A 184 -24.80 -7.98 15.79
C GLY A 184 -24.63 -7.09 14.55
N PRO A 185 -25.68 -6.32 14.17
CA PRO A 185 -25.68 -5.47 12.99
C PRO A 185 -24.60 -4.38 13.06
N VAL A 186 -23.77 -4.31 12.03
CA VAL A 186 -22.71 -3.30 11.94
C VAL A 186 -23.20 -2.02 11.27
N GLY A 187 -22.64 -0.88 11.68
CA GLY A 187 -22.84 0.40 10.97
C GLY A 187 -22.21 0.40 9.58
N LEU A 188 -22.59 1.36 8.74
CA LEU A 188 -22.15 1.43 7.35
C LEU A 188 -20.61 1.45 7.22
N ASP A 189 -19.92 2.24 8.04
CA ASP A 189 -18.46 2.35 7.99
C ASP A 189 -17.77 1.02 8.30
N GLU A 190 -18.27 0.30 9.31
CA GLU A 190 -17.74 -1.02 9.65
C GLU A 190 -18.14 -2.09 8.62
N GLN A 191 -19.34 -1.97 8.04
CA GLN A 191 -19.80 -2.84 6.97
C GLN A 191 -18.85 -2.81 5.77
N MET A 192 -18.31 -1.64 5.44
CA MET A 192 -17.44 -1.45 4.28
C MET A 192 -15.97 -1.83 4.55
N ARG A 193 -15.61 -2.21 5.77
CA ARG A 193 -14.24 -2.56 6.18
C ARG A 193 -14.10 -4.07 6.38
N LEU A 194 -13.50 -4.74 5.40
CA LEU A 194 -13.31 -6.19 5.44
C LEU A 194 -11.99 -6.56 6.15
N PRO A 195 -11.99 -7.58 7.04
CA PRO A 195 -10.79 -7.98 7.79
C PRO A 195 -9.74 -8.58 6.84
N LEU A 196 -8.55 -7.99 6.80
CA LEU A 196 -7.46 -8.44 5.92
C LEU A 196 -6.37 -9.20 6.68
N GLY A 197 -5.99 -8.73 7.87
CA GLY A 197 -4.89 -9.31 8.65
C GLY A 197 -4.42 -8.39 9.75
N ILE A 198 -3.15 -8.53 10.13
CA ILE A 198 -2.47 -7.61 11.06
C ILE A 198 -1.25 -6.97 10.40
N SER A 199 -0.97 -5.71 10.74
CA SER A 199 0.23 -5.00 10.27
C SER A 199 1.47 -5.44 11.04
N LEU A 200 2.64 -5.38 10.39
CA LEU A 200 3.91 -5.47 11.10
C LEU A 200 4.15 -4.18 11.90
N ALA A 201 4.65 -4.33 13.13
CA ALA A 201 5.14 -3.17 13.90
C ALA A 201 6.28 -2.48 13.14
N ARG A 202 6.22 -1.14 13.02
CA ARG A 202 7.22 -0.38 12.26
C ARG A 202 7.50 0.97 12.93
N GLY A 203 8.77 1.26 13.20
CA GLY A 203 9.15 2.44 13.97
C GLY A 203 8.40 2.49 15.30
N PRO A 204 7.76 3.60 15.66
CA PRO A 204 6.96 3.71 16.87
C PRO A 204 5.58 3.05 16.78
N VAL A 205 5.14 2.66 15.57
CA VAL A 205 3.79 2.11 15.33
C VAL A 205 3.75 0.64 15.69
N ALA A 206 2.86 0.28 16.62
CA ALA A 206 2.62 -1.10 17.01
C ALA A 206 1.86 -1.88 15.93
N SER A 207 1.93 -3.22 16.00
CA SER A 207 1.08 -4.10 15.19
C SER A 207 -0.39 -3.85 15.53
N ARG A 208 -1.24 -3.82 14.48
CA ARG A 208 -2.68 -3.57 14.63
C ARG A 208 -3.47 -4.34 13.57
N PRO A 209 -4.76 -4.57 13.79
CA PRO A 209 -5.64 -5.08 12.73
C PRO A 209 -5.60 -4.18 11.49
N VAL A 210 -5.63 -4.83 10.33
CA VAL A 210 -5.69 -4.19 9.01
C VAL A 210 -7.00 -4.59 8.36
N PHE A 211 -7.68 -3.59 7.84
CA PHE A 211 -8.93 -3.76 7.11
C PHE A 211 -8.76 -3.27 5.67
N LEU A 212 -9.39 -3.97 4.75
CA LEU A 212 -9.60 -3.49 3.40
C LEU A 212 -10.83 -2.58 3.42
N ASP A 213 -10.62 -1.28 3.34
CA ASP A 213 -11.70 -0.30 3.30
C ASP A 213 -12.22 -0.13 1.87
N LEU A 214 -13.51 -0.43 1.67
CA LEU A 214 -14.19 -0.38 0.39
C LEU A 214 -15.23 0.74 0.30
N SER A 215 -15.22 1.69 1.23
CA SER A 215 -16.19 2.79 1.30
C SER A 215 -16.19 3.62 0.01
N ASP A 216 -15.01 4.08 -0.41
CA ASP A 216 -14.84 4.98 -1.56
C ASP A 216 -14.12 4.35 -2.75
N SER A 217 -13.69 3.09 -2.67
CA SER A 217 -12.97 2.41 -3.75
C SER A 217 -13.89 1.55 -4.63
N ALA A 218 -13.46 1.30 -5.89
CA ALA A 218 -14.12 0.32 -6.75
C ALA A 218 -13.90 -1.12 -6.29
N GLY A 219 -12.90 -1.37 -5.46
CA GLY A 219 -12.52 -2.69 -4.97
C GLY A 219 -11.03 -2.82 -4.70
N ALA A 220 -10.50 -4.02 -4.87
CA ALA A 220 -9.09 -4.32 -4.69
C ALA A 220 -8.53 -5.27 -5.74
N LEU A 221 -7.25 -5.10 -6.04
CA LEU A 221 -6.45 -6.01 -6.86
C LEU A 221 -5.52 -6.82 -5.94
N ILE A 222 -5.70 -8.15 -5.93
CA ILE A 222 -4.89 -9.08 -5.13
C ILE A 222 -3.97 -9.86 -6.06
N GLN A 223 -2.67 -9.68 -5.86
CA GLN A 223 -1.64 -10.39 -6.60
C GLN A 223 -0.86 -11.31 -5.68
N GLY A 224 -0.49 -12.48 -6.18
CA GLY A 224 0.35 -13.42 -5.43
C GLY A 224 0.68 -14.67 -6.20
N THR A 225 1.92 -15.12 -6.09
CA THR A 225 2.36 -16.40 -6.69
C THR A 225 1.72 -17.60 -6.01
N ALA A 226 1.78 -18.76 -6.64
CA ALA A 226 1.32 -20.02 -6.05
C ALA A 226 1.93 -20.24 -4.65
N GLY A 227 1.10 -20.59 -3.67
CA GLY A 227 1.52 -20.82 -2.29
C GLY A 227 1.77 -19.55 -1.45
N SER A 228 1.55 -18.35 -1.99
CA SER A 228 1.72 -17.08 -1.24
C SER A 228 0.61 -16.81 -0.22
N GLY A 229 -0.52 -17.51 -0.29
CA GLY A 229 -1.70 -17.30 0.56
C GLY A 229 -2.82 -16.50 -0.10
N LYS A 230 -2.81 -16.31 -1.43
CA LYS A 230 -3.82 -15.53 -2.17
C LYS A 230 -5.24 -16.04 -1.92
N SER A 231 -5.53 -17.32 -2.16
CA SER A 231 -6.86 -17.90 -1.93
C SER A 231 -7.27 -17.84 -0.46
N VAL A 232 -6.33 -18.02 0.47
CA VAL A 232 -6.59 -17.87 1.92
C VAL A 232 -7.05 -16.44 2.25
N THR A 233 -6.35 -15.44 1.72
CA THR A 233 -6.70 -14.03 1.93
C THR A 233 -8.05 -13.69 1.29
N ILE A 234 -8.33 -14.18 0.08
CA ILE A 234 -9.62 -13.98 -0.59
C ILE A 234 -10.75 -14.61 0.22
N ASN A 235 -10.55 -15.84 0.73
CA ASN A 235 -11.53 -16.52 1.58
C ASN A 235 -11.84 -15.75 2.87
N ALA A 236 -10.82 -15.17 3.52
CA ALA A 236 -11.02 -14.31 4.69
C ALA A 236 -11.85 -13.06 4.35
N LEU A 237 -11.62 -12.45 3.19
CA LEU A 237 -12.39 -11.28 2.73
C LEU A 237 -13.83 -11.66 2.35
N ILE A 238 -14.07 -12.82 1.71
CA ILE A 238 -15.41 -13.35 1.43
C ILE A 238 -16.17 -13.58 2.74
N ALA A 239 -15.55 -14.26 3.70
CA ALA A 239 -16.15 -14.50 5.01
C ALA A 239 -16.51 -13.19 5.71
N GLY A 240 -15.59 -12.22 5.71
CA GLY A 240 -15.80 -10.90 6.30
C GLY A 240 -16.92 -10.10 5.64
N ALA A 241 -17.09 -10.23 4.33
CA ALA A 241 -18.21 -9.63 3.60
C ALA A 241 -19.54 -10.27 3.98
N LEU A 242 -19.62 -11.61 3.96
CA LEU A 242 -20.83 -12.37 4.35
C LEU A 242 -21.23 -12.08 5.80
N GLU A 243 -20.28 -12.06 6.75
CA GLU A 243 -20.53 -11.72 8.16
C GLU A 243 -21.06 -10.28 8.34
N ARG A 244 -20.80 -9.38 7.39
CA ARG A 244 -21.28 -7.99 7.38
C ARG A 244 -22.50 -7.74 6.50
N GLY A 245 -23.16 -8.84 6.07
CA GLY A 245 -24.40 -8.78 5.30
C GLY A 245 -24.24 -8.34 3.84
N TRP A 246 -23.07 -8.55 3.24
CA TRP A 246 -22.89 -8.33 1.81
C TRP A 246 -23.52 -9.47 0.98
N GLN A 247 -24.00 -9.14 -0.20
CA GLN A 247 -24.25 -10.12 -1.25
C GLN A 247 -22.92 -10.43 -1.95
N VAL A 248 -22.59 -11.69 -2.10
CA VAL A 248 -21.33 -12.13 -2.69
C VAL A 248 -21.57 -12.90 -3.98
N GLY A 249 -20.82 -12.56 -5.02
CA GLY A 249 -20.69 -13.35 -6.25
C GLY A 249 -19.25 -13.84 -6.39
N VAL A 250 -19.06 -15.07 -6.87
CA VAL A 250 -17.73 -15.69 -7.02
C VAL A 250 -17.57 -16.25 -8.42
N GLY A 251 -16.47 -15.91 -9.07
CA GLY A 251 -16.03 -16.50 -10.33
C GLY A 251 -14.57 -16.94 -10.26
N ASP A 252 -14.25 -18.08 -10.87
CA ASP A 252 -12.89 -18.62 -10.96
C ASP A 252 -12.76 -19.55 -12.17
N VAL A 253 -11.56 -20.02 -12.43
CA VAL A 253 -11.30 -21.08 -13.39
C VAL A 253 -11.75 -22.44 -12.81
N PRO A 254 -12.34 -23.34 -13.63
CA PRO A 254 -13.00 -24.56 -13.13
C PRO A 254 -12.11 -25.48 -12.27
N HIS A 255 -10.83 -25.56 -12.58
CA HIS A 255 -9.90 -26.42 -11.85
C HIS A 255 -9.50 -25.92 -10.45
N LYS A 256 -9.85 -24.67 -10.11
CA LYS A 256 -9.60 -24.05 -8.79
C LYS A 256 -10.87 -23.88 -7.94
N ARG A 257 -12.04 -24.25 -8.44
CA ARG A 257 -13.32 -24.06 -7.75
C ARG A 257 -13.31 -24.54 -6.31
N ILE A 258 -12.53 -25.57 -6.00
CA ILE A 258 -12.44 -26.18 -4.66
C ILE A 258 -12.01 -25.16 -3.59
N ASP A 259 -11.28 -24.12 -3.96
CA ASP A 259 -10.85 -23.06 -3.06
C ASP A 259 -12.05 -22.26 -2.50
N PHE A 260 -13.20 -22.25 -3.22
CA PHE A 260 -14.37 -21.44 -2.91
C PHE A 260 -15.66 -22.28 -2.69
N ASP A 261 -15.64 -23.61 -2.80
CA ASP A 261 -16.82 -24.46 -2.63
C ASP A 261 -17.49 -24.29 -1.25
N TRP A 262 -16.73 -23.93 -0.22
CA TRP A 262 -17.25 -23.68 1.12
C TRP A 262 -18.26 -22.52 1.17
N CYS A 263 -18.09 -21.47 0.37
CA CYS A 263 -18.97 -20.31 0.34
C CYS A 263 -20.15 -20.46 -0.63
N ARG A 264 -20.16 -21.47 -1.50
CA ARG A 264 -21.21 -21.72 -2.50
C ARG A 264 -22.61 -21.64 -1.95
N PRO A 265 -22.98 -22.20 -0.77
CA PRO A 265 -24.33 -22.07 -0.24
C PRO A 265 -24.72 -20.66 0.21
N TYR A 266 -23.76 -19.77 0.40
CA TYR A 266 -23.93 -18.42 0.95
C TYR A 266 -23.80 -17.30 -0.08
N VAL A 267 -23.44 -17.62 -1.34
CA VAL A 267 -23.45 -16.63 -2.42
C VAL A 267 -24.87 -16.18 -2.74
N HIS A 268 -25.00 -15.06 -3.40
CA HIS A 268 -26.29 -14.65 -3.93
C HIS A 268 -26.79 -15.65 -4.99
N GLU A 269 -28.11 -15.80 -5.11
CA GLU A 269 -28.74 -16.68 -6.08
C GLU A 269 -28.19 -16.46 -7.49
N ASN A 270 -27.79 -17.56 -8.17
CA ASN A 270 -27.17 -17.58 -9.50
C ASN A 270 -25.80 -16.87 -9.64
N TRP A 271 -25.10 -16.60 -8.53
CA TRP A 271 -23.83 -15.86 -8.58
C TRP A 271 -22.57 -16.70 -8.24
N TYR A 272 -22.68 -18.03 -8.28
CA TYR A 272 -21.52 -18.92 -8.18
C TYR A 272 -21.08 -19.38 -9.57
N GLY A 273 -20.02 -18.77 -10.11
CA GLY A 273 -19.53 -18.99 -11.48
C GLY A 273 -18.33 -19.92 -11.61
N ALA A 274 -17.79 -20.45 -10.51
CA ALA A 274 -16.58 -21.25 -10.56
C ALA A 274 -16.72 -22.64 -11.23
N ALA A 275 -17.91 -23.01 -11.71
CA ALA A 275 -18.17 -24.27 -12.41
C ALA A 275 -17.61 -24.28 -13.83
N SER A 276 -17.63 -23.15 -14.55
CA SER A 276 -17.10 -23.00 -15.90
C SER A 276 -16.67 -21.54 -16.16
N LYS A 277 -15.92 -21.33 -17.25
CA LYS A 277 -15.53 -19.99 -17.70
C LYS A 277 -16.78 -19.17 -18.10
N GLU A 278 -17.72 -19.80 -18.77
CA GLU A 278 -18.98 -19.21 -19.21
C GLU A 278 -19.85 -18.81 -17.99
N ALA A 279 -19.94 -19.68 -16.98
CA ALA A 279 -20.63 -19.37 -15.72
C ALA A 279 -19.99 -18.17 -15.00
N THR A 280 -18.67 -18.06 -14.98
CA THR A 280 -17.97 -16.88 -14.43
C THR A 280 -18.31 -15.62 -15.23
N MET A 281 -18.32 -15.68 -16.56
CA MET A 281 -18.70 -14.56 -17.41
C MET A 281 -20.15 -14.12 -17.18
N THR A 282 -21.04 -15.10 -17.03
CA THR A 282 -22.47 -14.90 -16.73
C THR A 282 -22.65 -14.20 -15.38
N VAL A 283 -21.97 -14.64 -14.32
CA VAL A 283 -22.03 -13.98 -13.01
C VAL A 283 -21.62 -12.52 -13.10
N ALA A 284 -20.54 -12.21 -13.84
CA ALA A 284 -20.15 -10.81 -14.05
C ALA A 284 -21.23 -10.01 -14.80
N GLY A 285 -21.88 -10.61 -15.80
CA GLY A 285 -23.00 -10.01 -16.53
C GLY A 285 -24.21 -9.74 -15.63
N LEU A 286 -24.62 -10.72 -14.81
CA LEU A 286 -25.70 -10.59 -13.84
C LEU A 286 -25.44 -9.49 -12.80
N VAL A 287 -24.22 -9.43 -12.26
CA VAL A 287 -23.82 -8.35 -11.33
C VAL A 287 -23.83 -6.99 -12.02
N TYR A 288 -23.40 -6.93 -13.28
CA TYR A 288 -23.45 -5.66 -14.04
C TYR A 288 -24.90 -5.20 -14.27
N ALA A 289 -25.82 -6.10 -14.52
CA ALA A 289 -27.25 -5.80 -14.77
C ALA A 289 -27.94 -5.19 -13.53
N VAL A 290 -27.44 -5.43 -12.31
CA VAL A 290 -27.97 -4.80 -11.07
C VAL A 290 -27.93 -3.26 -11.14
N ARG A 291 -27.05 -2.70 -11.97
CA ARG A 291 -26.90 -1.24 -12.16
C ARG A 291 -28.23 -0.55 -12.39
N ASP A 292 -29.02 -1.04 -13.31
CA ASP A 292 -30.21 -0.33 -13.76
C ASP A 292 -31.29 -0.26 -12.67
N GLN A 293 -31.52 -1.38 -11.97
CA GLN A 293 -32.43 -1.43 -10.82
C GLN A 293 -31.99 -0.49 -9.70
N ARG A 294 -30.69 -0.53 -9.34
CA ARG A 294 -30.17 0.30 -8.25
C ARG A 294 -30.10 1.80 -8.64
N THR A 295 -29.86 2.10 -9.91
CA THR A 295 -29.92 3.49 -10.41
C THR A 295 -31.35 4.04 -10.33
N ALA A 296 -32.35 3.25 -10.67
CA ALA A 296 -33.76 3.63 -10.52
C ALA A 296 -34.10 3.92 -9.04
N LEU A 297 -33.63 3.09 -8.11
CA LEU A 297 -33.80 3.30 -6.67
C LEU A 297 -33.14 4.58 -6.17
N LEU A 298 -31.92 4.91 -6.65
CA LEU A 298 -31.25 6.16 -6.32
C LEU A 298 -32.07 7.38 -6.81
N ALA A 299 -32.59 7.31 -8.04
CA ALA A 299 -33.42 8.36 -8.62
C ALA A 299 -34.73 8.55 -7.85
N GLU A 300 -35.39 7.45 -7.43
CA GLU A 300 -36.60 7.49 -6.61
C GLU A 300 -36.39 8.24 -5.28
N HIS A 301 -35.22 8.06 -4.67
CA HIS A 301 -34.87 8.70 -3.41
C HIS A 301 -34.13 10.05 -3.56
N GLY A 302 -33.90 10.52 -4.80
CA GLY A 302 -33.24 11.80 -5.08
C GLY A 302 -31.77 11.86 -4.64
N VAL A 303 -31.09 10.71 -4.55
CA VAL A 303 -29.68 10.60 -4.15
C VAL A 303 -28.80 10.13 -5.29
N THR A 304 -27.51 10.42 -5.23
CA THR A 304 -26.54 10.08 -6.29
C THR A 304 -25.64 8.90 -5.96
N LYS A 305 -25.62 8.48 -4.70
CA LYS A 305 -24.74 7.40 -4.22
C LYS A 305 -25.52 6.44 -3.33
N TRP A 306 -25.15 5.18 -3.41
CA TRP A 306 -25.71 4.10 -2.61
C TRP A 306 -25.59 4.37 -1.10
N ASN A 307 -24.47 4.97 -0.65
CA ASN A 307 -24.24 5.30 0.75
C ASN A 307 -25.27 6.30 1.30
N ASP A 308 -25.82 7.15 0.44
CA ASP A 308 -26.76 8.23 0.82
C ASP A 308 -28.23 7.73 0.91
N LEU A 309 -28.49 6.48 0.49
CA LEU A 309 -29.80 5.88 0.66
C LEU A 309 -30.15 5.70 2.14
N PRO A 310 -31.41 5.96 2.55
CA PRO A 310 -31.88 5.60 3.88
C PRO A 310 -31.64 4.12 4.19
N SER A 311 -31.23 3.80 5.41
CA SER A 311 -30.89 2.42 5.83
C SER A 311 -32.04 1.44 5.62
N SER A 312 -33.30 1.89 5.71
CA SER A 312 -34.49 1.07 5.53
C SER A 312 -34.73 0.59 4.10
N VAL A 313 -34.18 1.27 3.10
CA VAL A 313 -34.34 0.93 1.66
C VAL A 313 -33.02 0.62 0.98
N ARG A 314 -31.90 0.81 1.67
CA ARG A 314 -30.57 0.55 1.12
C ARG A 314 -30.37 -0.96 0.92
N PRO A 315 -30.20 -1.44 -0.31
CA PRO A 315 -29.92 -2.86 -0.53
C PRO A 315 -28.52 -3.20 -0.01
N ALA A 316 -28.28 -4.45 0.34
CA ALA A 316 -26.97 -4.94 0.75
C ALA A 316 -25.89 -4.58 -0.28
N PRO A 317 -24.67 -4.22 0.15
CA PRO A 317 -23.55 -4.03 -0.77
C PRO A 317 -23.21 -5.34 -1.46
N ILE A 318 -22.60 -5.24 -2.66
CA ILE A 318 -22.22 -6.40 -3.46
C ILE A 318 -20.71 -6.49 -3.55
N LEU A 319 -20.18 -7.67 -3.26
CA LEU A 319 -18.79 -8.04 -3.53
C LEU A 319 -18.76 -9.08 -4.65
N LEU A 320 -18.24 -8.69 -5.82
CA LEU A 320 -17.93 -9.65 -6.88
C LEU A 320 -16.45 -10.02 -6.77
N VAL A 321 -16.19 -11.31 -6.56
CA VAL A 321 -14.84 -11.88 -6.47
C VAL A 321 -14.56 -12.64 -7.75
N ILE A 322 -13.51 -12.26 -8.46
CA ILE A 322 -13.01 -13.00 -9.64
C ILE A 322 -11.56 -13.36 -9.35
N ASP A 323 -11.29 -14.65 -9.14
CA ASP A 323 -9.92 -15.13 -9.01
C ASP A 323 -9.37 -15.62 -10.36
N GLU A 324 -8.07 -15.77 -10.47
CA GLU A 324 -7.31 -16.23 -11.63
C GLU A 324 -7.69 -15.55 -12.96
N LEU A 325 -7.74 -14.21 -12.94
CA LEU A 325 -8.03 -13.42 -14.15
C LEU A 325 -7.17 -13.81 -15.35
N GLN A 326 -5.93 -14.22 -15.15
CA GLN A 326 -5.04 -14.63 -16.25
C GLN A 326 -5.63 -15.82 -17.03
N GLY A 327 -6.16 -16.83 -16.33
CA GLY A 327 -6.83 -17.98 -16.96
C GLY A 327 -8.10 -17.60 -17.68
N LEU A 328 -8.92 -16.73 -17.04
CA LEU A 328 -10.17 -16.26 -17.62
C LEU A 328 -9.96 -15.34 -18.83
N TYR A 329 -8.88 -14.58 -18.87
CA TYR A 329 -8.54 -13.67 -19.95
C TYR A 329 -7.73 -14.30 -21.07
N PHE A 330 -7.39 -15.60 -20.94
CA PHE A 330 -6.67 -16.32 -21.97
C PHE A 330 -7.49 -16.36 -23.26
N MET A 331 -6.84 -16.00 -24.37
CA MET A 331 -7.39 -16.06 -25.70
C MET A 331 -6.77 -17.24 -26.46
N GLU A 332 -7.59 -18.03 -27.11
CA GLU A 332 -7.14 -19.16 -27.90
C GLU A 332 -6.44 -18.68 -29.18
N PRO A 333 -5.34 -19.30 -29.58
CA PRO A 333 -4.70 -18.96 -30.85
C PRO A 333 -5.61 -19.38 -32.02
N VAL A 334 -5.86 -18.45 -32.94
CA VAL A 334 -6.62 -18.71 -34.17
C VAL A 334 -5.63 -18.82 -35.32
N PRO A 335 -5.47 -20.01 -35.97
CA PRO A 335 -4.60 -20.17 -37.10
C PRO A 335 -5.03 -19.26 -38.28
N LYS A 336 -4.04 -18.69 -38.96
CA LYS A 336 -4.28 -17.85 -40.14
C LYS A 336 -4.15 -18.68 -41.44
N GLY A 337 -4.95 -18.34 -42.45
CA GLY A 337 -4.82 -18.91 -43.80
C GLY A 337 -5.46 -20.31 -43.99
N ILE A 338 -6.32 -20.74 -43.07
CA ILE A 338 -7.12 -21.95 -43.24
C ILE A 338 -8.32 -21.56 -44.13
N PRO A 339 -8.51 -22.25 -45.30
CA PRO A 339 -9.66 -22.01 -46.16
C PRO A 339 -10.98 -22.35 -45.49
N GLY A 340 -12.06 -21.61 -45.80
CA GLY A 340 -13.39 -21.79 -45.17
C GLY A 340 -14.04 -23.15 -45.47
N ASP A 341 -13.59 -23.85 -46.55
CA ASP A 341 -14.03 -25.20 -46.90
C ASP A 341 -13.16 -26.32 -46.29
N HIS A 342 -12.20 -25.96 -45.45
CA HIS A 342 -11.35 -26.93 -44.75
C HIS A 342 -12.21 -27.77 -43.76
N PRO A 343 -12.10 -29.12 -43.75
CA PRO A 343 -12.92 -29.97 -42.90
C PRO A 343 -12.92 -29.62 -41.39
N ALA A 344 -11.81 -29.08 -40.90
CA ALA A 344 -11.65 -28.67 -39.51
C ALA A 344 -11.78 -27.13 -39.29
N TYR A 345 -12.33 -26.40 -40.30
CA TYR A 345 -12.42 -24.94 -40.20
C TYR A 345 -13.23 -24.49 -38.96
N HIS A 346 -14.35 -25.15 -38.72
CA HIS A 346 -15.19 -24.85 -37.53
C HIS A 346 -14.38 -24.98 -36.23
N GLU A 347 -13.70 -26.11 -35.99
CA GLU A 347 -12.94 -26.37 -34.77
C GLU A 347 -11.70 -25.48 -34.62
N LEU A 348 -11.00 -25.19 -35.72
CA LEU A 348 -9.72 -24.48 -35.69
C LEU A 348 -9.87 -22.97 -35.75
N VAL A 349 -10.97 -22.44 -36.34
CA VAL A 349 -11.14 -21.01 -36.58
C VAL A 349 -12.38 -20.46 -35.93
N GLU A 350 -13.56 -21.04 -36.19
CA GLU A 350 -14.83 -20.45 -35.69
C GLU A 350 -14.96 -20.56 -34.18
N VAL A 351 -14.79 -21.76 -33.60
CA VAL A 351 -14.90 -22.00 -32.15
C VAL A 351 -13.92 -21.12 -31.37
N PRO A 352 -12.58 -21.09 -31.65
CA PRO A 352 -11.67 -20.21 -30.95
C PRO A 352 -12.00 -18.73 -31.14
N THR A 353 -12.52 -18.33 -32.33
CA THR A 353 -12.93 -16.94 -32.58
C THR A 353 -14.09 -16.53 -31.69
N CYS A 354 -15.15 -17.38 -31.59
CA CYS A 354 -16.28 -17.12 -30.71
C CYS A 354 -15.88 -17.02 -29.24
N LYS A 355 -15.07 -17.96 -28.75
CA LYS A 355 -14.52 -17.92 -27.39
C LYS A 355 -13.70 -16.66 -27.13
N ASN A 356 -12.92 -16.20 -28.11
CA ASN A 356 -12.14 -14.97 -27.98
C ASN A 356 -13.05 -13.73 -27.91
N VAL A 357 -14.17 -13.71 -28.68
CA VAL A 357 -15.16 -12.64 -28.60
C VAL A 357 -15.82 -12.62 -27.21
N ALA A 358 -16.25 -13.76 -26.69
CA ALA A 358 -16.78 -13.87 -25.32
C ALA A 358 -15.78 -13.39 -24.27
N THR A 359 -14.51 -13.78 -24.40
CA THR A 359 -13.42 -13.30 -23.53
C THR A 359 -13.24 -11.78 -23.60
N GLN A 360 -13.31 -11.17 -24.78
CA GLN A 360 -13.25 -9.70 -24.91
C GLN A 360 -14.46 -8.99 -24.28
N ARG A 361 -15.66 -9.54 -24.45
CA ARG A 361 -16.87 -9.01 -23.79
C ARG A 361 -16.72 -9.10 -22.26
N PHE A 362 -16.23 -10.18 -21.74
CA PHE A 362 -15.97 -10.35 -20.30
C PHE A 362 -14.97 -9.30 -19.79
N LYS A 363 -13.83 -9.08 -20.49
CA LYS A 363 -12.88 -8.02 -20.15
C LYS A 363 -13.52 -6.65 -20.08
N GLN A 364 -14.41 -6.34 -21.04
CA GLN A 364 -15.14 -5.09 -21.03
C GLN A 364 -16.13 -4.99 -19.87
N THR A 365 -16.84 -6.09 -19.55
CA THR A 365 -17.77 -6.15 -18.42
C THR A 365 -17.05 -5.89 -17.09
N ILE A 366 -15.94 -6.57 -16.84
CA ILE A 366 -15.13 -6.34 -15.63
C ILE A 366 -14.65 -4.87 -15.55
N ARG A 367 -14.20 -4.30 -16.66
CA ARG A 367 -13.81 -2.89 -16.69
C ARG A 367 -14.98 -1.94 -16.39
N LYS A 368 -16.16 -2.20 -16.94
CA LYS A 368 -17.37 -1.43 -16.67
C LYS A 368 -17.80 -1.55 -15.20
N ILE A 369 -17.78 -2.76 -14.63
CA ILE A 369 -18.09 -2.96 -13.20
C ILE A 369 -17.16 -2.09 -12.35
N ALA A 370 -15.85 -2.15 -12.59
CA ALA A 370 -14.88 -1.37 -11.82
C ALA A 370 -15.04 0.15 -12.00
N ALA A 371 -15.34 0.61 -13.22
CA ALA A 371 -15.42 2.04 -13.52
C ALA A 371 -16.77 2.66 -13.11
N GLU A 372 -17.88 1.90 -13.25
CA GLU A 372 -19.22 2.46 -13.21
C GLU A 372 -20.04 2.07 -11.98
N LEU A 373 -19.77 0.91 -11.30
CA LEU A 373 -20.73 0.38 -10.34
C LEU A 373 -20.47 0.77 -8.88
N ARG A 374 -19.42 1.51 -8.60
CA ARG A 374 -19.12 1.97 -7.23
C ARG A 374 -20.30 2.75 -6.63
N PHE A 375 -20.92 3.64 -7.42
CA PHE A 375 -21.99 4.52 -6.94
C PHE A 375 -23.28 3.78 -6.57
N VAL A 376 -23.49 2.56 -7.11
CA VAL A 376 -24.63 1.68 -6.78
C VAL A 376 -24.30 0.61 -5.74
N GLY A 377 -23.15 0.69 -5.06
CA GLY A 377 -22.79 -0.20 -3.95
C GLY A 377 -22.19 -1.55 -4.39
N VAL A 378 -21.63 -1.66 -5.60
CA VAL A 378 -20.89 -2.84 -6.06
C VAL A 378 -19.39 -2.62 -5.89
N ARG A 379 -18.69 -3.65 -5.42
CA ARG A 379 -17.24 -3.68 -5.27
C ARG A 379 -16.68 -4.93 -5.93
N LEU A 380 -15.48 -4.80 -6.51
CA LEU A 380 -14.84 -5.86 -7.26
C LEU A 380 -13.52 -6.26 -6.61
N LEU A 381 -13.35 -7.55 -6.35
CA LEU A 381 -12.11 -8.14 -5.86
C LEU A 381 -11.51 -8.97 -6.98
N LEU A 382 -10.38 -8.56 -7.52
CA LEU A 382 -9.70 -9.26 -8.62
C LEU A 382 -8.46 -9.97 -8.13
N GLY A 383 -8.41 -11.30 -8.29
CA GLY A 383 -7.25 -12.14 -8.03
C GLY A 383 -6.46 -12.42 -9.29
N THR A 384 -5.12 -12.39 -9.20
CA THR A 384 -4.22 -12.80 -10.30
C THR A 384 -2.87 -13.24 -9.75
N GLN A 385 -2.17 -14.07 -10.51
CA GLN A 385 -0.78 -14.40 -10.18
C GLN A 385 0.17 -13.26 -10.58
N GLN A 386 -0.10 -12.62 -11.70
CA GLN A 386 0.68 -11.48 -12.20
C GLN A 386 -0.22 -10.45 -12.88
N ALA A 387 -0.15 -9.21 -12.45
CA ALA A 387 -0.90 -8.11 -13.05
C ALA A 387 -0.09 -7.42 -14.16
N GLN A 388 0.05 -8.09 -15.30
CA GLN A 388 0.78 -7.56 -16.46
C GLN A 388 -0.18 -7.13 -17.59
N GLY A 389 0.26 -6.23 -18.45
CA GLY A 389 -0.52 -5.76 -19.59
C GLY A 389 -0.91 -6.86 -20.57
N ASN A 390 -0.03 -7.86 -20.78
CA ASN A 390 -0.30 -9.05 -21.59
C ASN A 390 -1.34 -10.00 -20.99
N THR A 391 -1.63 -9.90 -19.68
CA THR A 391 -2.69 -10.63 -18.99
C THR A 391 -4.03 -9.86 -18.97
N GLY A 392 -4.13 -8.74 -19.69
CA GLY A 392 -5.35 -7.92 -19.77
C GLY A 392 -5.57 -6.96 -18.60
N ILE A 393 -4.66 -6.92 -17.63
CA ILE A 393 -4.67 -5.95 -16.53
C ILE A 393 -3.70 -4.83 -16.87
N ASP A 394 -4.10 -4.00 -17.81
CA ASP A 394 -3.31 -2.85 -18.23
C ASP A 394 -3.32 -1.73 -17.15
N ARG A 395 -2.52 -0.69 -17.40
CA ARG A 395 -2.40 0.44 -16.47
C ARG A 395 -3.75 1.10 -16.20
N SER A 396 -4.65 1.17 -17.21
CA SER A 396 -5.95 1.84 -17.06
C SER A 396 -6.87 1.06 -16.11
N VAL A 397 -6.86 -0.27 -16.17
CA VAL A 397 -7.59 -1.12 -15.22
C VAL A 397 -7.00 -1.00 -13.82
N LYS A 398 -5.67 -1.04 -13.69
CA LYS A 398 -5.01 -0.88 -12.38
C LYS A 398 -5.36 0.42 -11.69
N MET A 399 -5.51 1.51 -12.42
CA MET A 399 -5.87 2.82 -11.85
C MET A 399 -7.28 2.87 -11.25
N LEU A 400 -8.16 1.94 -11.59
CA LEU A 400 -9.48 1.83 -10.98
C LEU A 400 -9.45 1.23 -9.56
N PHE A 401 -8.33 0.58 -9.19
CA PHE A 401 -8.15 -0.07 -7.89
C PHE A 401 -7.09 0.65 -7.06
N PRO A 402 -7.48 1.55 -6.16
CA PRO A 402 -6.55 2.19 -5.23
C PRO A 402 -6.01 1.19 -4.20
N ASN A 403 -6.81 0.18 -3.83
CA ASN A 403 -6.39 -0.88 -2.93
C ASN A 403 -5.67 -1.99 -3.71
N ARG A 404 -4.41 -2.24 -3.37
CA ARG A 404 -3.55 -3.23 -4.04
C ARG A 404 -2.81 -4.06 -3.03
N ILE A 405 -2.88 -5.36 -3.19
CA ILE A 405 -2.31 -6.34 -2.28
C ILE A 405 -1.37 -7.24 -3.06
N LEU A 406 -0.12 -7.32 -2.64
CA LEU A 406 0.88 -8.24 -3.16
C LEU A 406 1.25 -9.24 -2.07
N LEU A 407 0.81 -10.48 -2.20
CA LEU A 407 1.15 -11.59 -1.32
C LEU A 407 2.41 -12.30 -1.78
N GLY A 408 3.21 -12.70 -0.80
CA GLY A 408 4.49 -13.35 -0.98
C GLY A 408 5.62 -12.51 -0.36
N ALA A 409 6.17 -12.99 0.76
CA ALA A 409 7.26 -12.30 1.47
C ALA A 409 8.49 -12.05 0.60
N ARG A 410 8.69 -12.88 -0.45
CA ARG A 410 9.84 -12.84 -1.37
C ARG A 410 9.53 -12.25 -2.73
N ALA A 411 8.43 -11.48 -2.85
CA ALA A 411 8.09 -10.83 -4.11
C ALA A 411 9.26 -9.98 -4.61
N ASP A 412 9.65 -10.21 -5.87
CA ASP A 412 10.74 -9.50 -6.52
C ASP A 412 10.33 -8.07 -6.96
N GLU A 413 11.30 -7.32 -7.46
CA GLU A 413 11.07 -5.94 -7.91
C GLU A 413 10.08 -5.89 -9.08
N ALA A 414 10.11 -6.87 -9.98
CA ALA A 414 9.19 -6.95 -11.11
C ALA A 414 7.73 -7.15 -10.64
N ALA A 415 7.49 -8.08 -9.71
CA ALA A 415 6.18 -8.31 -9.11
C ALA A 415 5.67 -7.05 -8.39
N ARG A 416 6.54 -6.35 -7.66
CA ARG A 416 6.23 -5.08 -7.02
C ARG A 416 5.87 -3.98 -8.03
N GLY A 417 6.64 -3.86 -9.12
CA GLY A 417 6.38 -2.93 -10.22
C GLY A 417 5.05 -3.20 -10.93
N HIS A 418 4.61 -4.45 -10.94
CA HIS A 418 3.30 -4.82 -11.49
C HIS A 418 2.15 -4.61 -10.50
N ALA A 419 2.40 -4.76 -9.20
CA ALA A 419 1.36 -4.65 -8.18
C ALA A 419 1.04 -3.20 -7.82
N PHE A 420 2.03 -2.37 -7.52
CA PHE A 420 1.84 -1.08 -6.88
C PHE A 420 1.79 0.10 -7.85
N THR A 421 1.16 1.19 -7.40
CA THR A 421 1.12 2.46 -8.14
C THR A 421 2.50 3.11 -8.15
N ASP A 422 3.15 3.12 -7.00
CA ASP A 422 4.51 3.60 -6.79
C ASP A 422 5.32 2.51 -6.07
N PRO A 423 5.91 1.57 -6.84
CA PRO A 423 6.69 0.47 -6.26
C PRO A 423 7.93 0.96 -5.49
N THR A 424 8.41 2.17 -5.81
CA THR A 424 9.58 2.76 -5.16
C THR A 424 9.27 3.16 -3.72
N ASN A 425 8.11 3.75 -3.48
CA ASN A 425 7.67 4.18 -2.16
C ASN A 425 6.93 3.09 -1.37
N ALA A 426 6.55 1.99 -2.02
CA ALA A 426 5.96 0.86 -1.33
C ALA A 426 6.96 0.23 -0.34
N VAL A 427 6.50 -0.06 0.88
CA VAL A 427 7.31 -0.71 1.92
C VAL A 427 7.80 -2.09 1.47
N THR A 428 8.90 -2.56 2.05
CA THR A 428 9.45 -3.89 1.78
C THR A 428 9.21 -4.83 2.98
N VAL A 429 9.03 -6.12 2.70
CA VAL A 429 9.01 -7.13 3.76
C VAL A 429 10.42 -7.25 4.35
N PRO A 430 10.61 -7.16 5.67
CA PRO A 430 11.93 -7.28 6.30
C PRO A 430 12.61 -8.61 6.03
N GLU A 431 13.93 -8.62 6.01
CA GLU A 431 14.76 -9.78 5.66
C GLU A 431 14.55 -10.97 6.59
N ASN A 432 14.41 -10.74 7.90
CA ASN A 432 14.13 -11.79 8.87
C ASN A 432 12.83 -12.57 8.59
N ILE A 433 11.84 -11.92 7.98
CA ILE A 433 10.59 -12.57 7.56
C ILE A 433 10.77 -13.24 6.19
N ARG A 434 11.51 -12.59 5.26
CA ARG A 434 11.77 -13.15 3.94
C ARG A 434 12.58 -14.45 3.97
N GLN A 435 13.51 -14.58 4.90
CA GLN A 435 14.34 -15.77 5.05
C GLN A 435 13.60 -16.94 5.70
N ASP A 436 12.61 -16.69 6.55
CA ASP A 436 11.83 -17.72 7.22
C ASP A 436 10.61 -18.12 6.36
N ILE A 437 10.66 -19.35 5.81
CA ILE A 437 9.61 -19.87 4.93
C ILE A 437 8.27 -20.01 5.67
N ALA A 438 8.28 -20.45 6.92
CA ALA A 438 7.06 -20.67 7.69
C ALA A 438 6.41 -19.33 8.09
N MET A 439 7.23 -18.37 8.53
CA MET A 439 6.78 -17.04 8.90
C MET A 439 6.29 -16.23 7.69
N GLY A 440 6.92 -16.43 6.53
CA GLY A 440 6.61 -15.73 5.28
C GLY A 440 5.29 -16.13 4.62
N LYS A 441 4.65 -17.23 5.04
CA LYS A 441 3.34 -17.64 4.51
C LYS A 441 2.25 -16.63 4.91
N GLY A 442 1.44 -16.19 3.93
CA GLY A 442 0.39 -15.20 4.12
C GLY A 442 0.90 -13.77 4.40
N VAL A 443 2.21 -13.55 4.33
CA VAL A 443 2.80 -12.21 4.44
C VAL A 443 2.80 -11.54 3.08
N GLY A 444 2.45 -10.27 3.09
CA GLY A 444 2.43 -9.43 1.88
C GLY A 444 2.61 -7.95 2.19
N VAL A 445 2.51 -7.18 1.14
CA VAL A 445 2.47 -5.71 1.18
C VAL A 445 1.12 -5.28 0.63
N ALA A 446 0.47 -4.36 1.33
CA ALA A 446 -0.78 -3.75 0.88
C ALA A 446 -0.61 -2.24 0.72
N GLU A 447 -1.07 -1.68 -0.40
CA GLU A 447 -1.43 -0.27 -0.52
C GLU A 447 -2.94 -0.18 -0.26
N ILE A 448 -3.32 0.54 0.78
CA ILE A 448 -4.73 0.74 1.16
C ILE A 448 -5.04 2.23 1.07
N GLU A 449 -6.14 2.55 0.42
CA GLU A 449 -6.60 3.92 0.26
C GLU A 449 -6.73 4.61 1.63
N GLY A 450 -6.10 5.77 1.77
CA GLY A 450 -6.04 6.53 3.03
C GLY A 450 -5.02 6.04 4.06
N GLU A 451 -4.53 4.80 3.99
CA GLU A 451 -3.50 4.27 4.91
C GLU A 451 -2.09 4.24 4.32
N GLY A 452 -1.96 4.20 3.00
CA GLY A 452 -0.68 4.04 2.32
C GLY A 452 -0.18 2.59 2.29
N SER A 453 1.12 2.41 2.17
CA SER A 453 1.75 1.09 2.03
C SER A 453 2.16 0.52 3.40
N LEU A 454 1.83 -0.75 3.66
CA LEU A 454 2.16 -1.47 4.89
C LEU A 454 2.49 -2.96 4.64
N VAL A 455 3.33 -3.53 5.50
CA VAL A 455 3.56 -4.98 5.54
C VAL A 455 2.50 -5.59 6.45
N PHE A 456 1.84 -6.65 6.00
CA PHE A 456 0.81 -7.33 6.76
C PHE A 456 0.95 -8.85 6.68
N LYS A 457 0.31 -9.55 7.61
CA LYS A 457 0.07 -10.98 7.55
C LYS A 457 -1.42 -11.23 7.55
N SER A 458 -1.90 -11.99 6.55
CA SER A 458 -3.31 -12.31 6.38
C SER A 458 -3.85 -13.14 7.53
N TYR A 459 -5.13 -12.97 7.82
CA TYR A 459 -5.87 -13.87 8.70
C TYR A 459 -5.92 -15.28 8.10
N TYR A 460 -6.03 -16.26 8.99
CA TYR A 460 -5.98 -17.68 8.64
C TYR A 460 -6.98 -18.50 9.47
N VAL A 461 -7.55 -19.50 8.84
CA VAL A 461 -8.25 -20.62 9.45
C VAL A 461 -7.63 -21.92 8.94
N ASP A 462 -7.72 -23.01 9.70
CA ASP A 462 -7.12 -24.28 9.30
C ASP A 462 -7.78 -24.88 8.07
N THR A 463 -9.09 -24.79 7.98
CA THR A 463 -9.86 -25.23 6.81
C THR A 463 -10.90 -24.18 6.42
N PRO A 464 -11.18 -23.98 5.12
CA PRO A 464 -12.22 -23.02 4.67
C PRO A 464 -13.62 -23.36 5.22
N GLU A 465 -13.91 -24.62 5.58
CA GLU A 465 -15.16 -25.06 6.18
C GLU A 465 -15.43 -24.44 7.57
N GLU A 466 -14.39 -23.93 8.22
CA GLU A 466 -14.55 -23.15 9.46
C GLU A 466 -15.35 -21.87 9.21
N TYR A 467 -15.13 -21.19 8.07
CA TYR A 467 -15.95 -20.04 7.68
C TYR A 467 -17.42 -20.44 7.51
N ALA A 468 -17.70 -21.54 6.78
CA ALA A 468 -19.06 -22.05 6.62
C ALA A 468 -19.73 -22.38 7.96
N THR A 469 -18.96 -22.95 8.90
CA THR A 469 -19.46 -23.26 10.25
C THR A 469 -19.79 -21.99 11.02
N ARG A 470 -18.97 -20.93 10.92
CA ARG A 470 -19.23 -19.63 11.54
C ARG A 470 -20.49 -18.98 10.98
N LEU A 471 -20.62 -18.92 9.66
CA LEU A 471 -21.80 -18.35 8.98
C LEU A 471 -23.10 -19.09 9.35
N ARG A 472 -23.03 -20.41 9.46
CA ARG A 472 -24.17 -21.23 9.90
C ARG A 472 -24.57 -20.93 11.36
N ARG A 473 -23.57 -20.76 12.25
CA ARG A 473 -23.83 -20.38 13.66
C ARG A 473 -24.42 -18.97 13.76
N ALA A 474 -24.02 -18.06 12.87
CA ALA A 474 -24.59 -16.71 12.77
C ALA A 474 -25.98 -16.69 12.12
N GLY A 475 -26.50 -17.85 11.67
CA GLY A 475 -27.84 -17.95 11.07
C GLY A 475 -27.96 -17.38 9.67
N LEU A 476 -26.84 -17.27 8.90
CA LEU A 476 -26.91 -16.80 7.53
C LEU A 476 -27.77 -17.75 6.69
N ALA A 477 -28.66 -17.15 5.89
CA ALA A 477 -29.48 -17.87 4.93
C ALA A 477 -28.61 -18.48 3.82
N THR A 478 -28.99 -19.64 3.34
CA THR A 478 -28.35 -20.32 2.21
C THR A 478 -29.26 -20.27 0.97
N THR A 479 -28.64 -20.25 -0.21
CA THR A 479 -29.35 -20.37 -1.49
C THR A 479 -29.40 -21.81 -1.97
N ALA A 480 -30.54 -22.20 -2.59
CA ALA A 480 -30.69 -23.50 -3.24
C ALA A 480 -30.16 -23.51 -4.68
N THR A 481 -30.04 -22.35 -5.31
CA THR A 481 -29.67 -22.16 -6.71
C THR A 481 -28.45 -21.23 -6.82
N PRO A 482 -27.26 -21.67 -6.39
CA PRO A 482 -26.08 -20.82 -6.39
C PRO A 482 -25.51 -20.56 -7.81
N GLU A 483 -25.60 -21.52 -8.73
CA GLU A 483 -25.06 -21.41 -10.09
C GLU A 483 -26.05 -20.72 -11.05
N PRO A 484 -25.51 -20.00 -12.08
CA PRO A 484 -26.31 -19.51 -13.18
C PRO A 484 -27.07 -20.61 -13.89
N THR A 485 -28.29 -20.33 -14.33
CA THR A 485 -29.09 -21.25 -15.16
C THR A 485 -28.53 -21.35 -16.58
N SER A 486 -28.90 -22.41 -17.31
CA SER A 486 -28.49 -22.58 -18.72
C SER A 486 -28.95 -21.39 -19.60
N ASP A 487 -30.16 -20.87 -19.36
CA ASP A 487 -30.69 -19.74 -20.10
C ASP A 487 -29.86 -18.47 -19.83
N GLN A 488 -29.49 -18.21 -18.57
CA GLN A 488 -28.61 -17.08 -18.20
C GLN A 488 -27.22 -17.22 -18.82
N ILE A 489 -26.68 -18.45 -18.92
CA ILE A 489 -25.40 -18.70 -19.59
C ILE A 489 -25.52 -18.39 -21.09
N ALA A 490 -26.57 -18.86 -21.72
CA ALA A 490 -26.83 -18.59 -23.14
C ALA A 490 -26.96 -17.08 -23.45
N ASP A 491 -27.57 -16.31 -22.54
CA ASP A 491 -27.74 -14.86 -22.71
C ASP A 491 -26.45 -14.06 -22.55
N HIS A 492 -25.59 -14.45 -21.58
CA HIS A 492 -24.40 -13.67 -21.20
C HIS A 492 -23.08 -14.21 -21.76
N ALA A 493 -22.99 -15.49 -21.99
CA ALA A 493 -21.86 -16.19 -22.58
C ALA A 493 -22.38 -17.22 -23.59
N PRO A 494 -22.94 -16.78 -24.72
CA PRO A 494 -23.50 -17.68 -25.69
C PRO A 494 -22.45 -18.66 -26.14
N ASP A 495 -22.76 -19.94 -25.97
CA ASP A 495 -22.05 -21.04 -26.60
C ASP A 495 -22.19 -20.94 -28.13
N ASP A 496 -21.27 -21.58 -28.81
CA ASP A 496 -21.21 -21.66 -30.25
C ASP A 496 -22.60 -21.87 -30.87
N ALA A 497 -23.11 -20.82 -31.51
CA ALA A 497 -24.25 -20.94 -32.42
C ALA A 497 -23.74 -21.31 -33.81
#